data_1b074689da9ef2c1c504ff2a2cd11dc4
#
_entry.id   1b074689da9ef2c1c504ff2a2cd11dc4
#
_cell.length_a   1.000
_cell.length_b   1.000
_cell.length_c   1.000
_cell.angle_alpha   90.00
_cell.angle_beta   90.00
_cell.angle_gamma   90.00
#
_symmetry.space_group_name_H-M   'P 1'
#
loop_
_entity.id
_entity.type
_entity.pdbx_description
1 polymer ?
#
loop_
_entity_poly.entity_id
_entity_poly.type
_entity_poly.pdbx_seq_one_letter_code
_entity_poly.pdbx_strand_id
1 'polypeptide(L)'
;REWSERWGRDVSGWWLDGCYFADEMYRFEDEPNFASFAAALKAGNPDALVAFNPGVLVPVTALTRHEDYTAGEVDLSRLPDAVAQCPGRWLPCEGSRVQFHILTFLGSSWCQGERPQETDEQIIRYTQTVAAQGGAITYDVPVAKNGLIPQPFVDQLRAVGRALQ
;
A
#
# COMPACT_ATOMS: atom_id res chain seq x y z
N ARG A 1 -11.78 4.57 -15.97
CA ARG A 1 -11.22 4.68 -17.32
C ARG A 1 -11.03 6.13 -17.73
N GLU A 2 -12.09 6.97 -17.66
CA GLU A 2 -12.01 8.38 -18.04
C GLU A 2 -10.83 9.12 -17.38
N TRP A 3 -10.64 8.97 -16.07
CA TRP A 3 -9.53 9.61 -15.36
C TRP A 3 -8.17 9.07 -15.80
N SER A 4 -8.04 7.76 -16.00
CA SER A 4 -6.82 7.15 -16.50
C SER A 4 -6.42 7.72 -17.86
N GLU A 5 -7.36 7.79 -18.81
CA GLU A 5 -7.13 8.35 -20.14
C GLU A 5 -6.86 9.86 -20.09
N ARG A 6 -7.54 10.61 -19.19
CA ARG A 6 -7.36 12.06 -19.03
C ARG A 6 -5.98 12.43 -18.51
N TRP A 7 -5.46 11.70 -17.53
CA TRP A 7 -4.18 11.99 -16.89
C TRP A 7 -3.02 11.22 -17.52
N GLY A 8 -3.30 10.13 -18.18
CA GLY A 8 -2.30 9.35 -18.91
C GLY A 8 -1.08 9.02 -18.06
N ARG A 9 0.10 9.35 -18.57
CA ARG A 9 1.38 9.07 -17.91
C ARG A 9 1.73 9.98 -16.73
N ASP A 10 0.92 10.98 -16.42
CA ASP A 10 1.08 11.78 -15.20
C ASP A 10 0.68 11.00 -13.94
N VAL A 11 -0.06 9.87 -14.08
CA VAL A 11 -0.40 8.96 -12.99
C VAL A 11 0.42 7.68 -13.12
N SER A 12 1.29 7.43 -12.13
CA SER A 12 2.15 6.24 -12.08
C SER A 12 1.51 5.05 -11.39
N GLY A 13 0.40 5.22 -10.68
CA GLY A 13 -0.27 4.10 -10.00
C GLY A 13 -1.64 4.46 -9.45
N TRP A 14 -2.40 3.41 -9.15
CA TRP A 14 -3.76 3.47 -8.61
C TRP A 14 -3.87 2.55 -7.41
N TRP A 15 -4.40 3.06 -6.33
CA TRP A 15 -4.75 2.30 -5.15
C TRP A 15 -6.26 2.42 -4.93
N LEU A 16 -6.98 1.30 -5.03
CA LEU A 16 -8.44 1.25 -4.93
C LEU A 16 -8.85 0.73 -3.57
N ASP A 17 -9.58 1.54 -2.85
CA ASP A 17 -10.21 1.14 -1.60
C ASP A 17 -11.54 0.43 -1.83
N GLY A 18 -12.01 -0.29 -0.79
CA GLY A 18 -13.36 -0.85 -0.76
C GLY A 18 -13.53 -2.22 -1.42
N CYS A 19 -12.46 -2.98 -1.68
CA CYS A 19 -12.54 -4.32 -2.27
C CYS A 19 -12.79 -5.43 -1.22
N TYR A 20 -13.61 -5.16 -0.21
CA TYR A 20 -13.80 -6.03 0.97
C TYR A 20 -14.52 -7.34 0.68
N PHE A 21 -15.34 -7.38 -0.35
CA PHE A 21 -16.15 -8.55 -0.74
C PHE A 21 -15.71 -9.11 -2.09
N ALA A 22 -14.42 -9.32 -2.25
CA ALA A 22 -13.82 -9.67 -3.54
C ALA A 22 -14.43 -10.95 -4.17
N ASP A 23 -14.71 -11.97 -3.35
CA ASP A 23 -15.28 -13.24 -3.82
C ASP A 23 -16.73 -13.11 -4.26
N GLU A 24 -17.47 -12.14 -3.73
CA GLU A 24 -18.88 -11.91 -4.05
C GLU A 24 -19.09 -10.87 -5.16
N MET A 25 -18.12 -9.97 -5.38
CA MET A 25 -18.33 -8.80 -6.23
C MET A 25 -17.38 -8.71 -7.44
N TYR A 26 -16.16 -9.29 -7.39
CA TYR A 26 -15.14 -8.94 -8.37
C TYR A 26 -14.42 -10.13 -9.02
N ARG A 27 -14.60 -11.37 -8.54
CA ARG A 27 -13.97 -12.59 -9.05
C ARG A 27 -14.83 -13.38 -10.01
N PHE A 28 -15.78 -12.74 -10.68
CA PHE A 28 -16.62 -13.37 -11.69
C PHE A 28 -16.04 -13.19 -13.10
N GLU A 29 -16.45 -14.05 -14.03
CA GLU A 29 -16.10 -13.92 -15.44
C GLU A 29 -16.79 -12.70 -16.08
N ASP A 30 -18.01 -12.38 -15.65
CA ASP A 30 -18.76 -11.23 -16.13
C ASP A 30 -18.21 -9.92 -15.58
N GLU A 31 -18.19 -8.89 -16.43
CA GLU A 31 -17.82 -7.54 -16.04
C GLU A 31 -18.96 -6.80 -15.30
N PRO A 32 -18.64 -5.92 -14.34
CA PRO A 32 -17.30 -5.48 -13.93
C PRO A 32 -16.60 -6.48 -12.99
N ASN A 33 -15.31 -6.72 -13.21
CA ASN A 33 -14.47 -7.61 -12.42
C ASN A 33 -13.03 -7.05 -12.27
N PHE A 34 -12.14 -7.73 -11.55
CA PHE A 34 -10.77 -7.25 -11.36
C PHE A 34 -10.00 -7.05 -12.67
N ALA A 35 -10.22 -7.90 -13.68
CA ALA A 35 -9.56 -7.74 -14.98
C ALA A 35 -10.01 -6.46 -15.68
N SER A 36 -11.32 -6.20 -15.72
CA SER A 36 -11.87 -4.98 -16.34
C SER A 36 -11.50 -3.71 -15.58
N PHE A 37 -11.42 -3.76 -14.22
CA PHE A 37 -10.93 -2.65 -13.42
C PHE A 37 -9.46 -2.35 -13.73
N ALA A 38 -8.58 -3.35 -13.69
CA ALA A 38 -7.17 -3.16 -14.02
C ALA A 38 -6.98 -2.61 -15.43
N ALA A 39 -7.71 -3.14 -16.42
CA ALA A 39 -7.69 -2.63 -17.79
C ALA A 39 -8.16 -1.17 -17.88
N ALA A 40 -9.20 -0.79 -17.14
CA ALA A 40 -9.68 0.59 -17.10
C ALA A 40 -8.67 1.55 -16.47
N LEU A 41 -7.97 1.13 -15.40
CA LEU A 41 -6.98 1.93 -14.69
C LEU A 41 -5.69 2.10 -15.51
N LYS A 42 -5.31 1.10 -16.29
CA LYS A 42 -4.11 1.12 -17.15
C LYS A 42 -4.37 1.68 -18.55
N ALA A 43 -5.60 2.09 -18.89
CA ALA A 43 -5.97 2.54 -20.24
C ALA A 43 -5.13 3.73 -20.73
N GLY A 44 -4.88 4.72 -19.87
CA GLY A 44 -4.06 5.90 -20.21
C GLY A 44 -2.55 5.73 -19.98
N ASN A 45 -2.19 4.79 -19.09
CA ASN A 45 -0.80 4.43 -18.80
C ASN A 45 -0.70 2.93 -18.53
N PRO A 46 -0.29 2.13 -19.51
CA PRO A 46 -0.15 0.67 -19.32
C PRO A 46 0.91 0.27 -18.30
N ASP A 47 1.85 1.18 -17.99
CA ASP A 47 2.91 0.97 -16.99
C ASP A 47 2.47 1.37 -15.56
N ALA A 48 1.24 1.91 -15.39
CA ALA A 48 0.73 2.28 -14.07
C ALA A 48 0.58 1.07 -13.17
N LEU A 49 1.01 1.21 -11.89
CA LEU A 49 0.87 0.19 -10.88
C LEU A 49 -0.56 0.18 -10.31
N VAL A 50 -1.11 -0.99 -10.01
CA VAL A 50 -2.46 -1.13 -9.47
C VAL A 50 -2.43 -1.97 -8.20
N ALA A 51 -3.16 -1.52 -7.18
CA ALA A 51 -3.47 -2.29 -5.97
C ALA A 51 -4.96 -2.20 -5.64
N PHE A 52 -5.51 -3.31 -5.13
CA PHE A 52 -6.89 -3.40 -4.67
C PHE A 52 -6.90 -3.68 -3.17
N ASN A 53 -7.59 -2.85 -2.39
CA ASN A 53 -7.58 -2.95 -0.93
C ASN A 53 -8.69 -3.86 -0.39
N PRO A 54 -8.34 -5.01 0.22
CA PRO A 54 -9.30 -5.88 0.90
C PRO A 54 -9.66 -5.40 2.31
N GLY A 55 -9.13 -4.25 2.75
CA GLY A 55 -9.15 -3.81 4.14
C GLY A 55 -7.95 -4.33 4.94
N VAL A 56 -8.04 -4.14 6.26
CA VAL A 56 -6.97 -4.52 7.21
C VAL A 56 -6.89 -6.03 7.35
N LEU A 57 -5.92 -6.65 6.70
CA LEU A 57 -5.66 -8.10 6.76
C LEU A 57 -4.21 -8.40 7.17
N VAL A 58 -4.06 -9.29 8.17
CA VAL A 58 -2.78 -9.86 8.56
C VAL A 58 -2.95 -11.37 8.68
N PRO A 59 -2.19 -12.17 7.93
CA PRO A 59 -1.14 -11.79 6.98
C PRO A 59 -1.64 -10.95 5.80
N VAL A 60 -0.75 -10.10 5.28
CA VAL A 60 -1.05 -9.31 4.06
C VAL A 60 -1.30 -10.25 2.90
N THR A 61 -2.36 -10.01 2.16
CA THR A 61 -2.85 -10.87 1.06
C THR A 61 -2.88 -10.12 -0.27
N ALA A 62 -2.58 -10.83 -1.35
CA ALA A 62 -2.90 -10.39 -2.70
C ALA A 62 -4.32 -10.83 -3.07
N LEU A 63 -5.11 -9.94 -3.65
CA LEU A 63 -6.50 -10.24 -4.02
C LEU A 63 -6.63 -10.92 -5.38
N THR A 64 -5.81 -10.51 -6.34
CA THR A 64 -5.92 -10.95 -7.72
C THR A 64 -4.57 -10.85 -8.44
N ARG A 65 -4.38 -11.69 -9.46
CA ARG A 65 -3.23 -11.60 -10.37
C ARG A 65 -3.18 -10.31 -11.20
N HIS A 66 -4.24 -9.50 -11.18
CA HIS A 66 -4.34 -8.25 -11.92
C HIS A 66 -3.82 -7.03 -11.14
N GLU A 67 -3.40 -7.21 -9.89
CA GLU A 67 -2.68 -6.18 -9.14
C GLU A 67 -1.16 -6.35 -9.28
N ASP A 68 -0.43 -5.24 -9.16
CA ASP A 68 1.02 -5.22 -9.28
C ASP A 68 1.70 -5.31 -7.91
N TYR A 69 1.02 -4.81 -6.86
CA TYR A 69 1.47 -4.86 -5.48
C TYR A 69 0.29 -4.97 -4.51
N THR A 70 0.50 -5.55 -3.34
CA THR A 70 -0.56 -5.66 -2.33
C THR A 70 -0.93 -4.28 -1.81
N ALA A 71 -2.21 -3.99 -1.61
CA ALA A 71 -2.64 -2.77 -0.93
C ALA A 71 -2.05 -2.71 0.48
N GLY A 72 -2.06 -3.84 1.20
CA GLY A 72 -1.31 -4.07 2.42
C GLY A 72 -1.72 -3.19 3.59
N GLU A 73 -2.98 -2.75 3.64
CA GLU A 73 -3.49 -1.92 4.71
C GLU A 73 -3.41 -2.65 6.05
N VAL A 74 -2.68 -2.06 7.01
CA VAL A 74 -2.44 -2.64 8.32
C VAL A 74 -2.47 -1.55 9.38
N ASP A 75 -3.23 -1.77 10.45
CA ASP A 75 -3.18 -0.90 11.62
C ASP A 75 -1.80 -0.93 12.27
N LEU A 76 -1.35 0.18 12.84
CA LEU A 76 -0.04 0.29 13.47
C LEU A 76 0.18 -0.78 14.55
N SER A 77 -0.86 -1.13 15.32
CA SER A 77 -0.81 -2.19 16.33
C SER A 77 -0.57 -3.59 15.75
N ARG A 78 -0.89 -3.82 14.47
CA ARG A 78 -0.70 -5.08 13.74
C ARG A 78 0.55 -5.07 12.87
N LEU A 79 1.24 -3.94 12.78
CA LEU A 79 2.45 -3.80 11.96
C LEU A 79 3.55 -4.82 12.33
N PRO A 80 3.85 -5.08 13.63
CA PRO A 80 4.84 -6.11 13.99
C PRO A 80 4.52 -7.49 13.41
N ASP A 81 3.24 -7.89 13.45
CA ASP A 81 2.79 -9.19 12.91
C ASP A 81 2.91 -9.24 11.38
N ALA A 82 2.52 -8.16 10.70
CA ALA A 82 2.63 -8.06 9.24
C ALA A 82 4.09 -8.11 8.78
N VAL A 83 5.00 -7.44 9.49
CA VAL A 83 6.44 -7.46 9.21
C VAL A 83 7.03 -8.84 9.47
N ALA A 84 6.67 -9.50 10.57
CA ALA A 84 7.15 -10.85 10.90
C ALA A 84 6.69 -11.90 9.88
N GLN A 85 5.56 -11.68 9.23
CA GLN A 85 4.97 -12.57 8.22
C GLN A 85 5.32 -12.16 6.77
N CYS A 86 6.27 -11.23 6.57
CA CYS A 86 6.74 -10.86 5.25
C CYS A 86 7.31 -12.09 4.52
N PRO A 87 6.74 -12.52 3.38
CA PRO A 87 7.16 -13.74 2.70
C PRO A 87 8.39 -13.52 1.81
N GLY A 88 8.93 -12.32 1.79
CA GLY A 88 9.92 -11.84 0.83
C GLY A 88 9.31 -10.86 -0.16
N ARG A 89 9.97 -10.66 -1.29
CA ARG A 89 9.55 -9.68 -2.30
C ARG A 89 8.18 -9.97 -2.93
N TRP A 90 7.85 -11.23 -3.09
CA TRP A 90 6.72 -11.63 -3.93
C TRP A 90 5.75 -12.54 -3.19
N LEU A 91 4.47 -12.23 -3.29
CA LEU A 91 3.37 -13.14 -2.94
C LEU A 91 2.88 -13.88 -4.19
N PRO A 92 2.70 -15.21 -4.13
CA PRO A 92 2.01 -15.93 -5.18
C PRO A 92 0.51 -15.57 -5.17
N CYS A 93 -0.07 -15.35 -6.36
CA CYS A 93 -1.49 -15.10 -6.53
C CYS A 93 -1.98 -15.60 -7.90
N GLU A 94 -2.90 -16.55 -7.91
CA GLU A 94 -3.59 -17.04 -9.12
C GLU A 94 -2.63 -17.38 -10.29
N GLY A 95 -1.53 -18.07 -10.00
CA GLY A 95 -0.52 -18.43 -11.01
C GLY A 95 0.42 -17.29 -11.43
N SER A 96 0.30 -16.11 -10.81
CA SER A 96 1.17 -14.96 -10.95
C SER A 96 1.86 -14.64 -9.61
N ARG A 97 2.53 -13.52 -9.53
CA ARG A 97 3.17 -13.00 -8.31
C ARG A 97 2.92 -11.50 -8.19
N VAL A 98 2.65 -11.05 -6.98
CA VAL A 98 2.35 -9.67 -6.62
C VAL A 98 3.43 -9.15 -5.69
N GLN A 99 3.90 -7.93 -5.88
CA GLN A 99 4.91 -7.30 -5.01
C GLN A 99 4.36 -7.17 -3.58
N PHE A 100 5.09 -7.67 -2.58
CA PHE A 100 4.72 -7.47 -1.18
C PHE A 100 4.90 -6.01 -0.78
N HIS A 101 3.85 -5.42 -0.25
CA HIS A 101 3.83 -4.05 0.23
C HIS A 101 2.93 -3.96 1.47
N ILE A 102 3.33 -3.12 2.42
CA ILE A 102 2.55 -2.73 3.61
C ILE A 102 2.22 -1.25 3.51
N LEU A 103 0.98 -0.88 3.82
CA LEU A 103 0.54 0.47 4.07
C LEU A 103 0.08 0.59 5.51
N THR A 104 0.65 1.50 6.28
CA THR A 104 0.25 1.81 7.66
C THR A 104 0.37 3.30 7.95
N PHE A 105 -0.10 3.74 9.11
CA PHE A 105 0.01 5.14 9.53
C PHE A 105 1.06 5.32 10.63
N LEU A 106 1.62 6.53 10.75
CA LEU A 106 2.53 6.90 11.83
C LEU A 106 1.83 7.62 12.99
N GLY A 107 0.67 8.18 12.73
CA GLY A 107 -0.11 8.96 13.71
C GLY A 107 -0.97 8.10 14.63
N SER A 108 -1.99 8.70 15.21
CA SER A 108 -2.95 8.00 16.08
C SER A 108 -3.99 7.17 15.30
N SER A 109 -4.18 7.49 14.04
CA SER A 109 -5.02 6.81 13.06
C SER A 109 -4.69 7.33 11.67
N TRP A 110 -5.40 6.85 10.63
CA TRP A 110 -5.28 7.32 9.24
C TRP A 110 -5.45 8.84 9.16
N CYS A 111 -4.47 9.53 8.58
CA CYS A 111 -4.42 10.98 8.42
C CYS A 111 -4.56 11.78 9.73
N GLN A 112 -4.33 11.18 10.91
CA GLN A 112 -4.56 11.80 12.21
C GLN A 112 -3.35 11.72 13.13
N GLY A 113 -3.26 12.68 14.06
CA GLY A 113 -2.26 12.74 15.11
C GLY A 113 -1.38 13.98 15.02
N GLU A 114 -0.82 14.38 16.17
CA GLU A 114 0.08 15.52 16.28
C GLU A 114 1.55 15.10 16.25
N ARG A 115 1.81 13.81 16.51
CA ARG A 115 3.14 13.20 16.55
C ARG A 115 3.06 11.70 16.23
N PRO A 116 4.19 11.09 15.82
CA PRO A 116 4.28 9.63 15.66
C PRO A 116 3.97 8.90 16.96
N GLN A 117 3.38 7.71 16.85
CA GLN A 117 3.05 6.85 17.99
C GLN A 117 4.18 5.89 18.34
N GLU A 118 4.98 5.49 17.37
CA GLU A 118 6.11 4.60 17.54
C GLU A 118 7.43 5.38 17.53
N THR A 119 8.49 4.82 18.14
CA THR A 119 9.81 5.45 18.13
C THR A 119 10.48 5.34 16.75
N ASP A 120 11.46 6.21 16.50
CA ASP A 120 12.26 6.17 15.28
C ASP A 120 12.93 4.79 15.10
N GLU A 121 13.48 4.22 16.18
CA GLU A 121 14.15 2.91 16.15
C GLU A 121 13.21 1.77 15.75
N GLN A 122 11.94 1.82 16.22
CA GLN A 122 10.95 0.82 15.87
C GLN A 122 10.57 0.90 14.39
N ILE A 123 10.27 2.10 13.89
CA ILE A 123 9.90 2.32 12.48
C ILE A 123 11.08 2.01 11.55
N ILE A 124 12.30 2.42 11.91
CA ILE A 124 13.51 2.07 11.16
C ILE A 124 13.67 0.54 11.07
N ARG A 125 13.55 -0.16 12.19
CA ARG A 125 13.65 -1.62 12.23
C ARG A 125 12.62 -2.30 11.34
N TYR A 126 11.36 -1.89 11.40
CA TYR A 126 10.30 -2.47 10.54
C TYR A 126 10.60 -2.21 9.07
N THR A 127 10.97 -0.98 8.72
CA THR A 127 11.32 -0.62 7.34
C THR A 127 12.50 -1.44 6.83
N GLN A 128 13.57 -1.53 7.60
CA GLN A 128 14.76 -2.30 7.23
C GLN A 128 14.45 -3.80 7.08
N THR A 129 13.62 -4.36 7.97
CA THR A 129 13.22 -5.77 7.89
C THR A 129 12.47 -6.08 6.60
N VAL A 130 11.49 -5.26 6.24
CA VAL A 130 10.72 -5.42 5.00
C VAL A 130 11.60 -5.18 3.77
N ALA A 131 12.41 -4.13 3.77
CA ALA A 131 13.29 -3.78 2.66
C ALA A 131 14.38 -4.86 2.42
N ALA A 132 14.97 -5.42 3.47
CA ALA A 132 15.96 -6.49 3.37
C ALA A 132 15.41 -7.76 2.71
N GLN A 133 14.10 -7.99 2.82
CA GLN A 133 13.41 -9.08 2.14
C GLN A 133 12.91 -8.70 0.73
N GLY A 134 13.17 -7.48 0.28
CA GLY A 134 12.75 -6.95 -1.02
C GLY A 134 11.29 -6.50 -1.09
N GLY A 135 10.60 -6.43 0.05
CA GLY A 135 9.28 -5.83 0.17
C GLY A 135 9.32 -4.29 0.19
N ALA A 136 8.17 -3.67 0.19
CA ALA A 136 8.02 -2.21 0.32
C ALA A 136 7.08 -1.87 1.48
N ILE A 137 7.24 -0.67 2.05
CA ILE A 137 6.36 -0.14 3.08
C ILE A 137 6.09 1.34 2.83
N THR A 138 4.84 1.75 2.99
CA THR A 138 4.38 3.13 2.89
C THR A 138 3.77 3.57 4.21
N TYR A 139 4.05 4.81 4.60
CA TYR A 139 3.54 5.41 5.82
C TYR A 139 2.59 6.56 5.51
N ASP A 140 1.35 6.45 5.97
CA ASP A 140 0.40 7.54 6.02
C ASP A 140 0.79 8.52 7.14
N VAL A 141 0.66 9.81 6.85
CA VAL A 141 0.94 10.89 7.79
C VAL A 141 -0.14 11.97 7.71
N PRO A 142 -0.43 12.66 8.83
CA PRO A 142 -1.38 13.77 8.79
C PRO A 142 -0.87 14.90 7.89
N VAL A 143 -1.81 15.59 7.26
CA VAL A 143 -1.56 16.85 6.55
C VAL A 143 -2.33 17.97 7.23
N ALA A 144 -1.63 19.00 7.67
CA ALA A 144 -2.23 20.16 8.30
C ALA A 144 -3.05 21.00 7.29
N LYS A 145 -3.91 21.90 7.79
CA LYS A 145 -4.78 22.76 6.95
C LYS A 145 -4.00 23.65 5.96
N ASN A 146 -2.73 23.93 6.22
CA ASN A 146 -1.85 24.66 5.32
C ASN A 146 -1.16 23.78 4.26
N GLY A 147 -1.52 22.50 4.18
CA GLY A 147 -0.96 21.55 3.21
C GLY A 147 0.40 20.95 3.61
N LEU A 148 0.92 21.24 4.81
CA LEU A 148 2.21 20.74 5.27
C LEU A 148 2.06 19.53 6.19
N ILE A 149 3.01 18.61 6.12
CA ILE A 149 3.16 17.52 7.09
C ILE A 149 3.73 18.11 8.38
N PRO A 150 3.16 17.80 9.57
CA PRO A 150 3.69 18.28 10.85
C PRO A 150 5.14 17.82 11.07
N GLN A 151 5.96 18.72 11.63
CA GLN A 151 7.41 18.55 11.73
C GLN A 151 7.85 17.23 12.40
N PRO A 152 7.19 16.72 13.48
CA PRO A 152 7.61 15.46 14.10
C PRO A 152 7.56 14.26 13.12
N PHE A 153 6.59 14.21 12.23
CA PHE A 153 6.52 13.16 11.20
C PHE A 153 7.61 13.30 10.13
N VAL A 154 7.91 14.55 9.73
CA VAL A 154 9.00 14.84 8.80
C VAL A 154 10.35 14.39 9.39
N ASP A 155 10.56 14.61 10.68
CA ASP A 155 11.82 14.27 11.36
C ASP A 155 11.96 12.73 11.47
N GLN A 156 10.91 12.01 11.83
CA GLN A 156 10.92 10.54 11.85
C GLN A 156 11.14 9.95 10.44
N LEU A 157 10.43 10.44 9.41
CA LEU A 157 10.63 9.98 8.02
C LEU A 157 12.05 10.26 7.52
N ARG A 158 12.66 11.38 7.92
CA ARG A 158 14.09 11.67 7.64
C ARG A 158 15.01 10.69 8.34
N ALA A 159 14.71 10.30 9.58
CA ALA A 159 15.49 9.29 10.31
C ALA A 159 15.42 7.94 9.59
N VAL A 160 14.23 7.50 9.15
CA VAL A 160 14.05 6.31 8.34
C VAL A 160 14.86 6.40 7.04
N GLY A 161 14.74 7.51 6.30
CA GLY A 161 15.47 7.70 5.04
C GLY A 161 17.00 7.64 5.20
N ARG A 162 17.54 8.19 6.30
CA ARG A 162 18.98 8.08 6.60
C ARG A 162 19.43 6.67 6.94
N ALA A 163 18.57 5.89 7.60
CA ALA A 163 18.88 4.53 8.01
C ALA A 163 18.83 3.49 6.86
N LEU A 164 18.30 3.87 5.70
CA LEU A 164 18.21 3.05 4.49
C LEU A 164 19.32 3.33 3.48
N GLN A 165 20.15 4.34 3.71
CA GLN A 165 21.31 4.67 2.88
C GLN A 165 22.53 3.81 3.24
#